data_e6466097dbff2fb3b5cd00b5f23fbc37
#
_entry.id   e6466097dbff2fb3b5cd00b5f23fbc37
#
_cell.length_a   1.000
_cell.length_b   1.000
_cell.length_c   1.000
_cell.angle_alpha   90.00
_cell.angle_beta   90.00
_cell.angle_gamma   90.00
#
_symmetry.space_group_name_H-M   'P 1'
#
loop_
_entity.id
_entity.type
_entity.pdbx_description
1 polymer ?
#
loop_
_entity_poly.entity_id
_entity_poly.type
_entity_poly.pdbx_seq_one_letter_code
_entity_poly.pdbx_strand_id
1 'polypeptide(L)'
;MTTESDGLRQSDRVRFRIPVEASWVSGGGATVTQNAETLLVSRNGGVLRLTEKLSMGQELHLRRSLEGDQWKNTRARVVAEIDQDPPNHFLYAVHILDPRADFWDIDFPAPHKGEEALARLLMECSFCQRREVVYLNEIQLKSFEVRKCIARVCKHCDSPSIWIESQSEIRDPENGVPTSSVDERVIPRRNRTRIKARVLASIRHRGFQEEIAVCEDLSKGGLSFRSRNQYPEGTRLEVAVPFTPGTGAIFVPIRIVFSQAIPTAGLYRHGAAYIKPPLDV
;
A
#
# COMPACT_ATOMS: atom_id res chain seq x y z
N MET A 1 -6.50 -7.54 42.13
CA MET A 1 -6.00 -8.43 41.05
C MET A 1 -6.47 -7.81 39.73
N THR A 2 -5.71 -6.88 39.21
CA THR A 2 -5.95 -6.19 37.96
C THR A 2 -5.11 -6.86 36.89
N THR A 3 -5.78 -7.31 35.87
CA THR A 3 -5.30 -8.21 34.83
C THR A 3 -4.29 -7.52 33.92
N GLU A 4 -3.07 -8.05 33.89
CA GLU A 4 -1.96 -7.72 32.96
C GLU A 4 -2.25 -8.03 31.48
N SER A 5 -3.51 -8.29 31.10
CA SER A 5 -3.84 -8.70 29.72
C SER A 5 -4.16 -7.56 28.76
N ASP A 6 -4.31 -6.32 29.23
CA ASP A 6 -4.71 -5.19 28.38
C ASP A 6 -3.56 -4.54 27.58
N GLY A 7 -2.33 -4.64 28.05
CA GLY A 7 -1.17 -4.04 27.36
C GLY A 7 -0.76 -4.74 26.06
N LEU A 8 -0.99 -6.06 25.97
CA LEU A 8 -0.60 -6.87 24.80
C LEU A 8 -1.61 -6.80 23.64
N ARG A 9 -2.84 -6.36 23.89
CA ARG A 9 -3.92 -6.32 22.88
C ARG A 9 -3.85 -5.12 21.93
N GLN A 10 -3.15 -4.06 22.27
CA GLN A 10 -3.13 -2.82 21.46
C GLN A 10 -2.07 -2.83 20.34
N SER A 11 -1.14 -3.79 20.33
CA SER A 11 0.08 -3.67 19.53
C SER A 11 -0.06 -3.88 18.03
N ASP A 12 -1.08 -4.61 17.56
CA ASP A 12 -1.10 -5.08 16.15
C ASP A 12 -2.28 -4.57 15.32
N ARG A 13 -3.16 -3.73 15.86
CA ARG A 13 -4.38 -3.32 15.16
C ARG A 13 -4.15 -2.09 14.30
N VAL A 14 -4.56 -2.15 13.05
CA VAL A 14 -4.53 -1.02 12.12
C VAL A 14 -5.90 -0.79 11.50
N ARG A 15 -6.27 0.47 11.29
CA ARG A 15 -7.50 0.82 10.57
C ARG A 15 -7.26 0.55 9.09
N PHE A 16 -8.02 -0.38 8.54
CA PHE A 16 -7.94 -0.69 7.13
C PHE A 16 -9.22 -1.34 6.65
N ARG A 17 -9.80 -0.79 5.58
CA ARG A 17 -11.06 -1.26 5.00
C ARG A 17 -10.76 -2.18 3.83
N ILE A 18 -11.13 -3.44 3.97
CA ILE A 18 -11.00 -4.49 2.97
C ILE A 18 -12.40 -5.05 2.69
N PRO A 19 -12.83 -5.14 1.43
CA PRO A 19 -14.06 -5.83 1.10
C PRO A 19 -13.88 -7.33 1.32
N VAL A 20 -14.83 -7.96 2.01
CA VAL A 20 -14.86 -9.40 2.25
C VAL A 20 -16.27 -9.94 2.05
N GLU A 21 -16.37 -11.16 1.59
CA GLU A 21 -17.60 -11.94 1.61
C GLU A 21 -17.59 -12.79 2.88
N ALA A 22 -18.62 -12.68 3.69
CA ALA A 22 -18.81 -13.47 4.89
C ALA A 22 -19.99 -14.43 4.71
N SER A 23 -19.79 -15.71 5.02
CA SER A 23 -20.86 -16.71 4.99
C SER A 23 -20.90 -17.53 6.27
N TRP A 24 -22.11 -17.92 6.68
CA TRP A 24 -22.35 -18.70 7.89
C TRP A 24 -23.63 -19.52 7.78
N VAL A 25 -23.80 -20.49 8.67
CA VAL A 25 -25.05 -21.24 8.80
C VAL A 25 -25.94 -20.53 9.79
N SER A 26 -27.14 -20.16 9.35
CA SER A 26 -28.18 -19.57 10.20
C SER A 26 -28.76 -20.60 11.17
N GLY A 27 -29.47 -20.15 12.21
CA GLY A 27 -30.13 -21.03 13.18
C GLY A 27 -31.17 -21.98 12.54
N GLY A 28 -31.63 -21.70 11.32
CA GLY A 28 -32.51 -22.57 10.54
C GLY A 28 -31.80 -23.55 9.60
N GLY A 29 -30.44 -23.64 9.65
CA GLY A 29 -29.65 -24.53 8.81
C GLY A 29 -29.34 -24.02 7.42
N ALA A 30 -29.86 -22.86 7.01
CA ALA A 30 -29.56 -22.26 5.71
C ALA A 30 -28.21 -21.53 5.74
N THR A 31 -27.47 -21.61 4.65
CA THR A 31 -26.27 -20.80 4.48
C THR A 31 -26.66 -19.39 4.06
N VAL A 32 -26.22 -18.42 4.84
CA VAL A 32 -26.36 -16.97 4.55
C VAL A 32 -25.00 -16.47 4.06
N THR A 33 -25.00 -15.66 3.02
CA THR A 33 -23.78 -15.03 2.48
C THR A 33 -24.04 -13.53 2.32
N GLN A 34 -23.08 -12.72 2.75
CA GLN A 34 -23.19 -11.27 2.73
C GLN A 34 -21.86 -10.62 2.41
N ASN A 35 -21.90 -9.52 1.63
CA ASN A 35 -20.77 -8.64 1.49
C ASN A 35 -20.58 -7.83 2.78
N ALA A 36 -19.36 -7.80 3.26
CA ALA A 36 -18.94 -7.12 4.45
C ALA A 36 -17.66 -6.31 4.18
N GLU A 37 -17.29 -5.47 5.13
CA GLU A 37 -16.01 -4.78 5.09
C GLU A 37 -15.33 -4.81 6.46
N THR A 38 -14.01 -4.77 6.45
CA THR A 38 -13.26 -4.56 7.68
C THR A 38 -13.21 -3.07 8.01
N LEU A 39 -13.21 -2.71 9.30
CA LEU A 39 -12.87 -1.37 9.79
C LEU A 39 -11.48 -1.37 10.42
N LEU A 40 -11.07 -2.50 10.94
CA LEU A 40 -9.82 -2.70 11.64
C LEU A 40 -9.34 -4.13 11.40
N VAL A 41 -8.06 -4.29 11.15
CA VAL A 41 -7.42 -5.59 10.98
C VAL A 41 -6.26 -5.77 11.95
N SER A 42 -5.99 -7.02 12.31
CA SER A 42 -4.86 -7.43 13.14
C SER A 42 -4.34 -8.77 12.65
N ARG A 43 -3.19 -9.21 13.16
CA ARG A 43 -2.60 -10.51 12.83
C ARG A 43 -3.60 -11.67 12.91
N ASN A 44 -4.41 -11.68 13.95
CA ASN A 44 -5.27 -12.82 14.29
C ASN A 44 -6.76 -12.54 14.08
N GLY A 45 -7.15 -11.45 13.43
CA GLY A 45 -8.55 -11.14 13.24
C GLY A 45 -8.81 -9.72 12.78
N GLY A 46 -10.03 -9.24 12.99
CA GLY A 46 -10.43 -7.91 12.58
C GLY A 46 -11.76 -7.50 13.16
N VAL A 47 -12.22 -6.32 12.81
CA VAL A 47 -13.57 -5.82 13.06
C VAL A 47 -14.30 -5.79 11.73
N LEU A 48 -15.38 -6.52 11.61
CA LEU A 48 -16.25 -6.57 10.44
C LEU A 48 -17.50 -5.73 10.66
N ARG A 49 -17.90 -5.04 9.59
CA ARG A 49 -19.21 -4.39 9.48
C ARG A 49 -20.14 -5.29 8.68
N LEU A 50 -21.27 -5.65 9.26
CA LEU A 50 -22.30 -6.53 8.70
C LEU A 50 -23.69 -5.91 8.86
N THR A 51 -24.66 -6.30 8.01
CA THR A 51 -26.07 -5.89 8.15
C THR A 51 -26.88 -6.91 8.94
N GLU A 52 -26.44 -8.15 9.02
CA GLU A 52 -27.10 -9.22 9.74
C GLU A 52 -26.57 -9.37 11.17
N LYS A 53 -27.48 -9.69 12.08
CA LYS A 53 -27.10 -9.94 13.47
C LYS A 53 -26.55 -11.36 13.63
N LEU A 54 -25.35 -11.42 14.20
CA LEU A 54 -24.64 -12.67 14.48
C LEU A 54 -24.66 -13.01 15.96
N SER A 55 -24.53 -14.30 16.27
CA SER A 55 -24.39 -14.78 17.65
C SER A 55 -22.92 -14.81 18.06
N MET A 56 -22.66 -14.61 19.35
CA MET A 56 -21.33 -14.81 19.93
C MET A 56 -20.89 -16.26 19.76
N GLY A 57 -19.62 -16.44 19.36
CA GLY A 57 -19.05 -17.75 19.08
C GLY A 57 -19.40 -18.34 17.72
N GLN A 58 -20.23 -17.66 16.93
CA GLN A 58 -20.60 -18.10 15.57
C GLN A 58 -19.38 -18.18 14.66
N GLU A 59 -19.25 -19.26 13.92
CA GLU A 59 -18.22 -19.43 12.92
C GLU A 59 -18.66 -18.81 11.59
N LEU A 60 -17.71 -18.16 10.95
CA LEU A 60 -17.84 -17.51 9.65
C LEU A 60 -16.80 -18.08 8.69
N HIS A 61 -17.18 -18.26 7.43
CA HIS A 61 -16.26 -18.40 6.34
C HIS A 61 -16.06 -17.02 5.71
N LEU A 62 -14.84 -16.52 5.71
CA LEU A 62 -14.46 -15.26 5.10
C LEU A 62 -13.75 -15.53 3.78
N ARG A 63 -14.12 -14.75 2.77
CA ARG A 63 -13.56 -14.82 1.43
C ARG A 63 -13.24 -13.41 0.93
N ARG A 64 -12.08 -13.21 0.35
CA ARG A 64 -11.73 -11.95 -0.31
C ARG A 64 -11.13 -12.20 -1.68
N SER A 65 -11.46 -11.31 -2.61
CA SER A 65 -10.86 -11.28 -3.92
C SER A 65 -9.48 -10.64 -3.86
N LEU A 66 -8.56 -11.16 -4.66
CA LEU A 66 -7.26 -10.58 -4.96
C LEU A 66 -7.21 -10.18 -6.44
N GLU A 67 -6.16 -9.50 -6.86
CA GLU A 67 -5.94 -9.24 -8.29
C GLU A 67 -5.82 -10.55 -9.08
N GLY A 68 -6.39 -10.60 -10.29
CA GLY A 68 -6.29 -11.75 -11.19
C GLY A 68 -7.19 -12.94 -10.84
N ASP A 69 -8.42 -12.68 -10.40
CA ASP A 69 -9.42 -13.71 -10.06
C ASP A 69 -9.00 -14.72 -8.98
N GLN A 70 -7.98 -14.39 -8.22
CA GLN A 70 -7.56 -15.20 -7.08
C GLN A 70 -8.40 -14.86 -5.84
N TRP A 71 -8.64 -15.88 -5.02
CA TRP A 71 -9.41 -15.76 -3.79
C TRP A 71 -8.65 -16.30 -2.60
N LYS A 72 -8.66 -15.56 -1.52
CA LYS A 72 -8.24 -16.06 -0.20
C LYS A 72 -9.48 -16.40 0.62
N ASN A 73 -9.39 -17.53 1.32
CA ASN A 73 -10.45 -18.01 2.20
C ASN A 73 -9.88 -18.29 3.58
N THR A 74 -10.67 -18.03 4.61
CA THR A 74 -10.32 -18.41 5.99
C THR A 74 -11.58 -18.64 6.81
N ARG A 75 -11.44 -19.32 7.94
CA ARG A 75 -12.50 -19.42 8.96
C ARG A 75 -12.21 -18.42 10.07
N ALA A 76 -13.27 -17.81 10.55
CA ALA A 76 -13.19 -16.89 11.67
C ALA A 76 -14.33 -17.19 12.68
N ARG A 77 -14.19 -16.70 13.90
CA ARG A 77 -15.22 -16.82 14.95
C ARG A 77 -15.53 -15.45 15.53
N VAL A 78 -16.80 -15.16 15.70
CA VAL A 78 -17.27 -13.94 16.38
C VAL A 78 -16.85 -14.00 17.85
N VAL A 79 -16.08 -13.01 18.30
CA VAL A 79 -15.58 -12.97 19.69
C VAL A 79 -16.11 -11.80 20.51
N ALA A 80 -16.64 -10.76 19.86
CA ALA A 80 -17.34 -9.66 20.50
C ALA A 80 -18.25 -8.94 19.51
N GLU A 81 -19.39 -8.46 19.99
CA GLU A 81 -20.16 -7.37 19.39
C GLU A 81 -19.59 -6.08 19.97
N ILE A 82 -19.18 -5.13 19.11
CA ILE A 82 -18.47 -3.93 19.54
C ILE A 82 -19.44 -2.78 19.70
N ASP A 83 -20.25 -2.54 18.68
CA ASP A 83 -21.25 -1.47 18.66
C ASP A 83 -22.25 -1.71 17.53
N GLN A 84 -23.36 -0.96 17.57
CA GLN A 84 -24.27 -0.84 16.43
C GLN A 84 -23.94 0.44 15.68
N ASP A 85 -23.49 0.31 14.45
CA ASP A 85 -23.28 1.44 13.56
C ASP A 85 -24.66 1.87 12.98
N PRO A 86 -25.21 3.06 13.35
CA PRO A 86 -26.54 3.44 12.89
C PRO A 86 -26.58 3.74 11.39
N PRO A 87 -27.68 3.49 10.68
CA PRO A 87 -28.82 2.67 11.11
C PRO A 87 -28.83 1.33 10.34
N ASN A 88 -28.54 0.23 10.81
CA ASN A 88 -28.64 -1.12 10.24
C ASN A 88 -27.32 -1.88 10.01
N HIS A 89 -26.24 -1.48 10.66
CA HIS A 89 -25.01 -2.25 10.61
C HIS A 89 -24.60 -2.67 12.03
N PHE A 90 -24.01 -3.84 12.13
CA PHE A 90 -23.45 -4.39 13.35
C PHE A 90 -21.93 -4.51 13.20
N LEU A 91 -21.20 -4.20 14.27
CA LEU A 91 -19.74 -4.30 14.31
C LEU A 91 -19.32 -5.50 15.17
N TYR A 92 -18.65 -6.46 14.54
CA TYR A 92 -18.20 -7.67 15.21
C TYR A 92 -16.68 -7.78 15.19
N ALA A 93 -16.09 -8.00 16.36
CA ALA A 93 -14.74 -8.51 16.43
C ALA A 93 -14.73 -9.98 16.06
N VAL A 94 -13.86 -10.36 15.15
CA VAL A 94 -13.68 -11.74 14.71
C VAL A 94 -12.25 -12.19 14.93
N HIS A 95 -12.08 -13.46 15.31
CA HIS A 95 -10.79 -14.14 15.43
C HIS A 95 -10.64 -15.14 14.28
N ILE A 96 -9.54 -15.05 13.54
CA ILE A 96 -9.20 -16.01 12.48
C ILE A 96 -8.76 -17.31 13.13
N LEU A 97 -9.39 -18.43 12.73
CA LEU A 97 -9.16 -19.74 13.34
C LEU A 97 -7.91 -20.44 12.78
N ASP A 98 -7.46 -20.04 11.59
CA ASP A 98 -6.20 -20.53 11.03
C ASP A 98 -5.08 -19.51 11.27
N PRO A 99 -4.18 -19.76 12.23
CA PRO A 99 -3.11 -18.81 12.57
C PRO A 99 -2.03 -18.69 11.48
N ARG A 100 -2.03 -19.57 10.49
CA ARG A 100 -1.08 -19.51 9.35
C ARG A 100 -1.66 -18.79 8.15
N ALA A 101 -2.95 -18.43 8.19
CA ALA A 101 -3.59 -17.72 7.09
C ALA A 101 -3.08 -16.27 7.06
N ASP A 102 -2.28 -15.94 6.04
CA ASP A 102 -2.02 -14.55 5.65
C ASP A 102 -3.23 -14.01 4.88
N PHE A 103 -4.37 -13.92 5.57
CA PHE A 103 -5.64 -13.58 4.96
C PHE A 103 -5.69 -12.12 4.53
N TRP A 104 -5.06 -11.23 5.29
CA TRP A 104 -5.10 -9.79 5.03
C TRP A 104 -4.06 -9.30 4.02
N ASP A 105 -3.07 -10.09 3.63
CA ASP A 105 -1.87 -9.68 2.88
C ASP A 105 -1.10 -8.54 3.57
N ILE A 106 -1.03 -8.61 4.88
CA ILE A 106 -0.37 -7.62 5.72
C ILE A 106 0.67 -8.31 6.60
N ASP A 107 1.91 -7.89 6.50
CA ASP A 107 2.97 -8.32 7.38
C ASP A 107 2.88 -7.57 8.72
N PHE A 108 2.63 -8.31 9.79
CA PHE A 108 2.62 -7.78 11.15
C PHE A 108 3.95 -8.09 11.82
N PRO A 109 4.67 -7.08 12.34
CA PRO A 109 5.95 -7.27 13.02
C PRO A 109 5.76 -8.04 14.33
N ALA A 110 6.84 -8.66 14.82
CA ALA A 110 6.79 -9.39 16.10
C ALA A 110 6.37 -8.47 17.25
N PRO A 111 5.56 -8.95 18.22
CA PRO A 111 4.93 -8.13 19.27
C PRO A 111 5.90 -7.27 20.07
N HIS A 112 7.10 -7.80 20.35
CA HIS A 112 8.12 -7.11 21.20
C HIS A 112 8.89 -6.00 20.48
N LYS A 113 8.67 -5.73 19.21
CA LYS A 113 9.31 -4.62 18.49
C LYS A 113 8.57 -3.28 18.63
N GLY A 114 7.42 -3.27 19.29
CA GLY A 114 6.55 -2.10 19.37
C GLY A 114 6.75 -1.22 20.61
N GLU A 115 7.57 -1.61 21.57
CA GLU A 115 7.65 -0.92 22.86
C GLU A 115 8.29 0.48 22.77
N GLU A 116 9.17 0.72 21.77
CA GLU A 116 9.83 2.01 21.53
C GLU A 116 9.20 2.81 20.36
N ALA A 117 8.12 2.32 19.78
CA ALA A 117 7.53 2.95 18.63
C ALA A 117 6.68 4.16 19.00
N LEU A 118 6.99 5.32 18.43
CA LEU A 118 6.19 6.54 18.58
C LEU A 118 4.93 6.53 17.71
N ALA A 119 4.98 5.85 16.58
CA ALA A 119 3.82 5.69 15.70
C ALA A 119 3.84 4.32 15.01
N ARG A 120 2.64 3.88 14.63
CA ARG A 120 2.41 2.67 13.84
C ARG A 120 1.61 3.05 12.61
N LEU A 121 2.12 2.67 11.45
CA LEU A 121 1.45 2.95 10.19
C LEU A 121 1.38 1.66 9.37
N LEU A 122 0.26 1.47 8.68
CA LEU A 122 0.17 0.49 7.62
C LEU A 122 0.80 1.10 6.37
N MET A 123 1.93 0.55 5.97
CA MET A 123 2.72 1.05 4.85
C MET A 123 2.69 0.03 3.72
N GLU A 124 2.75 0.54 2.50
CA GLU A 124 2.78 -0.28 1.29
C GLU A 124 4.06 -0.01 0.50
N CYS A 125 4.71 -1.08 0.06
CA CYS A 125 5.85 -1.00 -0.82
C CYS A 125 5.40 -0.51 -2.20
N SER A 126 5.89 0.64 -2.66
CA SER A 126 5.57 1.19 -3.99
C SER A 126 5.98 0.29 -5.15
N PHE A 127 6.69 -0.78 -4.88
CA PHE A 127 7.27 -1.68 -5.86
C PHE A 127 6.47 -2.96 -6.06
N CYS A 128 6.30 -3.75 -4.98
CA CYS A 128 5.58 -5.02 -5.00
C CYS A 128 4.19 -4.94 -4.37
N GLN A 129 3.79 -3.75 -3.87
CA GLN A 129 2.49 -3.48 -3.24
C GLN A 129 2.24 -4.31 -1.97
N ARG A 130 3.25 -5.00 -1.45
CA ARG A 130 3.15 -5.71 -0.18
C ARG A 130 2.99 -4.71 0.96
N ARG A 131 2.07 -5.00 1.87
CA ARG A 131 1.74 -4.17 3.02
C ARG A 131 2.42 -4.70 4.27
N GLU A 132 2.92 -3.79 5.09
CA GLU A 132 3.54 -4.10 6.38
C GLU A 132 3.12 -3.06 7.41
N VAL A 133 2.83 -3.49 8.63
CA VAL A 133 2.68 -2.58 9.78
C VAL A 133 4.08 -2.17 10.21
N VAL A 134 4.40 -0.90 10.04
CA VAL A 134 5.73 -0.34 10.33
C VAL A 134 5.68 0.47 11.61
N TYR A 135 6.59 0.18 12.52
CA TYR A 135 6.82 0.97 13.72
C TYR A 135 7.85 2.06 13.41
N LEU A 136 7.46 3.31 13.63
CA LEU A 136 8.31 4.46 13.35
C LEU A 136 8.94 4.97 14.64
N ASN A 137 10.26 5.16 14.61
CA ASN A 137 10.98 5.94 15.62
C ASN A 137 10.84 7.44 15.33
N GLU A 138 11.37 8.30 16.20
CA GLU A 138 11.24 9.76 16.09
C GLU A 138 11.76 10.32 14.76
N ILE A 139 12.92 9.83 14.30
CA ILE A 139 13.53 10.30 13.04
C ILE A 139 12.67 9.90 11.83
N GLN A 140 12.20 8.66 11.83
CA GLN A 140 11.33 8.15 10.76
C GLN A 140 9.98 8.84 10.75
N LEU A 141 9.41 9.12 11.94
CA LEU A 141 8.14 9.83 12.05
C LEU A 141 8.27 11.26 11.52
N LYS A 142 9.28 12.02 11.93
CA LYS A 142 9.55 13.37 11.40
C LYS A 142 9.75 13.35 9.88
N SER A 143 10.51 12.38 9.38
CA SER A 143 10.69 12.22 7.93
C SER A 143 9.37 11.91 7.21
N PHE A 144 8.54 11.05 7.80
CA PHE A 144 7.23 10.70 7.27
C PHE A 144 6.24 11.89 7.29
N GLU A 145 6.22 12.68 8.34
CA GLU A 145 5.36 13.88 8.46
C GLU A 145 5.61 14.86 7.31
N VAL A 146 6.87 15.05 6.94
CA VAL A 146 7.27 15.96 5.86
C VAL A 146 7.06 15.33 4.48
N ARG A 147 7.47 14.09 4.29
CA ARG A 147 7.56 13.44 2.96
C ARG A 147 6.40 12.49 2.65
N LYS A 148 5.59 12.14 3.65
CA LYS A 148 4.52 11.13 3.59
C LYS A 148 4.97 9.76 3.05
N CYS A 149 6.27 9.48 3.16
CA CYS A 149 6.87 8.21 2.75
C CYS A 149 8.16 7.96 3.54
N ILE A 150 8.59 6.70 3.54
CA ILE A 150 9.89 6.29 4.06
C ILE A 150 10.63 5.45 3.01
N ALA A 151 11.96 5.56 2.99
CA ALA A 151 12.81 4.70 2.18
C ALA A 151 13.33 3.54 3.04
N ARG A 152 13.14 2.31 2.59
CA ARG A 152 13.65 1.11 3.27
C ARG A 152 13.80 -0.05 2.29
N VAL A 153 14.59 -1.05 2.67
CA VAL A 153 14.66 -2.31 1.90
C VAL A 153 13.38 -3.10 2.15
N CYS A 154 12.71 -3.47 1.09
CA CYS A 154 11.56 -4.36 1.15
C CYS A 154 12.04 -5.80 1.23
N LYS A 155 11.65 -6.52 2.28
CA LYS A 155 12.01 -7.93 2.47
C LYS A 155 11.39 -8.87 1.44
N HIS A 156 10.25 -8.44 0.84
CA HIS A 156 9.49 -9.27 -0.08
C HIS A 156 10.06 -9.22 -1.51
N CYS A 157 10.44 -8.03 -2.00
CA CYS A 157 11.08 -7.88 -3.32
C CYS A 157 12.60 -7.71 -3.25
N ASP A 158 13.18 -7.81 -2.05
CA ASP A 158 14.60 -7.70 -1.73
C ASP A 158 15.28 -6.50 -2.40
N SER A 159 14.61 -5.36 -2.36
CA SER A 159 15.06 -4.15 -3.05
C SER A 159 14.83 -2.90 -2.21
N PRO A 160 15.72 -1.89 -2.31
CA PRO A 160 15.42 -0.57 -1.82
C PRO A 160 14.15 -0.04 -2.45
N SER A 161 13.22 0.46 -1.65
CA SER A 161 11.92 0.91 -2.12
C SER A 161 11.39 2.06 -1.26
N ILE A 162 10.48 2.81 -1.85
CA ILE A 162 9.70 3.82 -1.17
C ILE A 162 8.46 3.13 -0.59
N TRP A 163 8.21 3.41 0.69
CA TRP A 163 7.02 2.95 1.38
C TRP A 163 6.12 4.14 1.65
N ILE A 164 4.87 4.00 1.27
CA ILE A 164 3.82 5.01 1.46
C ILE A 164 2.77 4.46 2.40
N GLU A 165 1.99 5.33 3.01
CA GLU A 165 0.84 4.91 3.80
C GLU A 165 -0.16 4.19 2.89
N SER A 166 -0.55 2.98 3.29
CA SER A 166 -1.50 2.19 2.52
C SER A 166 -2.90 2.77 2.65
N GLN A 167 -3.54 2.98 1.52
CA GLN A 167 -4.93 3.46 1.48
C GLN A 167 -5.89 2.28 1.56
N SER A 168 -7.08 2.51 2.11
CA SER A 168 -8.16 1.54 2.13
C SER A 168 -8.48 1.00 0.72
N GLU A 169 -8.79 -0.28 0.61
CA GLU A 169 -9.26 -0.88 -0.65
C GLU A 169 -10.68 -0.41 -1.03
N ILE A 170 -11.45 0.04 -0.03
CA ILE A 170 -12.78 0.61 -0.22
C ILE A 170 -12.64 2.13 -0.32
N ARG A 171 -13.03 2.69 -1.44
CA ARG A 171 -13.08 4.14 -1.65
C ARG A 171 -14.44 4.65 -1.20
N ASP A 172 -14.44 5.75 -0.44
CA ASP A 172 -15.67 6.45 -0.12
C ASP A 172 -16.20 7.13 -1.39
N PRO A 173 -17.50 6.97 -1.71
CA PRO A 173 -18.08 7.51 -2.94
C PRO A 173 -18.07 9.04 -3.01
N GLU A 174 -17.84 9.75 -1.90
CA GLU A 174 -17.82 11.22 -1.85
C GLU A 174 -16.51 11.86 -2.35
N ASN A 175 -15.43 11.08 -2.53
CA ASN A 175 -14.15 11.56 -3.07
C ASN A 175 -13.92 11.08 -4.51
N GLY A 176 -14.93 11.16 -5.35
CA GLY A 176 -14.89 10.72 -6.73
C GLY A 176 -13.87 11.50 -7.57
N VAL A 177 -12.75 10.86 -7.91
CA VAL A 177 -11.93 11.26 -9.04
C VAL A 177 -12.48 10.53 -10.27
N PRO A 178 -12.76 11.22 -11.39
CA PRO A 178 -13.41 10.63 -12.56
C PRO A 178 -12.54 9.55 -13.20
N THR A 179 -13.14 8.40 -13.43
CA THR A 179 -12.61 7.32 -14.28
C THR A 179 -12.48 7.85 -15.71
N SER A 180 -11.29 8.20 -16.13
CA SER A 180 -11.03 8.45 -17.55
C SER A 180 -10.85 7.10 -18.26
N SER A 181 -11.68 6.89 -19.27
CA SER A 181 -11.60 5.81 -20.24
C SER A 181 -10.19 5.59 -20.76
N VAL A 182 -9.72 4.36 -20.72
CA VAL A 182 -8.44 3.94 -21.27
C VAL A 182 -8.53 3.98 -22.78
N ASP A 183 -7.96 5.01 -23.38
CA ASP A 183 -7.72 5.07 -24.81
C ASP A 183 -6.56 4.09 -25.15
N GLU A 184 -6.85 3.12 -25.96
CA GLU A 184 -5.89 2.13 -26.46
C GLU A 184 -4.90 2.82 -27.39
N ARG A 185 -3.83 3.40 -26.84
CA ARG A 185 -2.75 3.97 -27.65
C ARG A 185 -1.84 2.85 -28.10
N VAL A 186 -1.78 2.66 -29.41
CA VAL A 186 -0.80 1.81 -30.09
C VAL A 186 0.62 2.18 -29.63
N ILE A 187 1.26 1.29 -28.89
CA ILE A 187 2.62 1.48 -28.37
C ILE A 187 3.60 1.29 -29.54
N PRO A 188 4.36 2.32 -29.97
CA PRO A 188 5.36 2.16 -31.00
C PRO A 188 6.44 1.17 -30.54
N ARG A 189 6.86 0.24 -31.43
CA ARG A 189 7.90 -0.75 -31.16
C ARG A 189 9.17 -0.04 -30.70
N ARG A 190 9.62 -0.35 -29.48
CA ARG A 190 10.79 0.24 -28.84
C ARG A 190 12.08 -0.26 -29.46
N ASN A 191 12.93 0.64 -29.96
CA ASN A 191 14.19 0.32 -30.60
C ASN A 191 15.37 0.11 -29.64
N ARG A 192 15.18 0.11 -28.33
CA ARG A 192 16.27 0.05 -27.34
C ARG A 192 15.94 -0.91 -26.21
N THR A 193 16.93 -1.76 -25.89
CA THR A 193 16.84 -2.68 -24.74
C THR A 193 16.75 -1.88 -23.44
N ARG A 194 15.82 -2.25 -22.57
CA ARG A 194 15.67 -1.72 -21.22
C ARG A 194 16.07 -2.79 -20.21
N ILE A 195 16.83 -2.38 -19.22
CA ILE A 195 17.24 -3.24 -18.11
C ILE A 195 16.32 -2.89 -16.93
N LYS A 196 15.67 -3.88 -16.36
CA LYS A 196 14.93 -3.67 -15.11
C LYS A 196 15.92 -3.29 -14.02
N ALA A 197 15.75 -2.09 -13.46
CA ALA A 197 16.61 -1.55 -12.44
C ALA A 197 15.72 -1.15 -11.25
N ARG A 198 15.86 -1.86 -10.15
CA ARG A 198 15.09 -1.59 -8.93
C ARG A 198 15.95 -0.80 -7.96
N VAL A 199 16.23 0.46 -8.30
CA VAL A 199 17.13 1.31 -7.53
C VAL A 199 16.48 2.64 -7.17
N LEU A 200 16.96 3.27 -6.11
CA LEU A 200 16.53 4.62 -5.78
C LEU A 200 17.09 5.61 -6.79
N ALA A 201 16.28 6.62 -7.08
CA ALA A 201 16.66 7.79 -7.84
C ALA A 201 16.34 9.04 -7.04
N SER A 202 17.18 10.06 -7.13
CA SER A 202 16.87 11.38 -6.65
C SER A 202 16.46 12.26 -7.80
N ILE A 203 15.32 12.93 -7.68
CA ILE A 203 14.74 13.82 -8.70
C ILE A 203 14.84 15.25 -8.20
N ARG A 204 15.40 16.13 -9.03
CA ARG A 204 15.42 17.58 -8.79
C ARG A 204 14.58 18.29 -9.83
N HIS A 205 13.73 19.18 -9.37
CA HIS A 205 13.00 20.12 -10.20
C HIS A 205 13.28 21.54 -9.72
N ARG A 206 13.50 22.49 -10.61
CA ARG A 206 13.77 23.89 -10.23
C ARG A 206 12.63 24.45 -9.40
N GLY A 207 12.96 24.92 -8.18
CA GLY A 207 11.99 25.50 -7.24
C GLY A 207 11.25 24.52 -6.34
N PHE A 208 11.54 23.22 -6.43
CA PHE A 208 10.96 22.18 -5.56
C PHE A 208 12.02 21.48 -4.73
N GLN A 209 11.58 20.85 -3.64
CA GLN A 209 12.46 19.99 -2.86
C GLN A 209 12.85 18.74 -3.66
N GLU A 210 14.06 18.26 -3.40
CA GLU A 210 14.54 16.99 -3.95
C GLU A 210 13.63 15.83 -3.53
N GLU A 211 13.18 15.05 -4.52
CA GLU A 211 12.32 13.90 -4.30
C GLU A 211 13.11 12.60 -4.48
N ILE A 212 12.91 11.65 -3.56
CA ILE A 212 13.41 10.30 -3.73
C ILE A 212 12.32 9.48 -4.42
N ALA A 213 12.66 8.91 -5.57
CA ALA A 213 11.81 8.10 -6.42
C ALA A 213 12.38 6.69 -6.61
N VAL A 214 11.60 5.78 -7.17
CA VAL A 214 12.05 4.43 -7.53
C VAL A 214 12.20 4.33 -9.05
N CYS A 215 13.42 4.11 -9.50
CA CYS A 215 13.70 3.78 -10.90
C CYS A 215 13.29 2.33 -11.17
N GLU A 216 12.44 2.09 -12.17
CA GLU A 216 11.93 0.77 -12.55
C GLU A 216 12.74 0.15 -13.68
N ASP A 217 13.13 0.95 -14.65
CA ASP A 217 13.96 0.51 -15.78
C ASP A 217 14.90 1.61 -16.28
N LEU A 218 16.01 1.19 -16.84
CA LEU A 218 17.05 2.04 -17.42
C LEU A 218 17.37 1.60 -18.86
N SER A 219 17.68 2.55 -19.71
CA SER A 219 18.18 2.32 -21.05
C SER A 219 19.19 3.40 -21.46
N LYS A 220 19.90 3.21 -22.56
CA LYS A 220 20.78 4.25 -23.14
C LYS A 220 20.06 5.56 -23.51
N GLY A 221 18.74 5.55 -23.59
CA GLY A 221 17.96 6.71 -24.02
C GLY A 221 17.15 7.37 -22.93
N GLY A 222 17.07 6.78 -21.74
CA GLY A 222 16.24 7.29 -20.65
C GLY A 222 15.91 6.23 -19.61
N LEU A 223 14.99 6.58 -18.74
CA LEU A 223 14.57 5.72 -17.61
C LEU A 223 13.06 5.81 -17.39
N SER A 224 12.53 4.84 -16.64
CA SER A 224 11.21 5.00 -16.02
C SER A 224 11.33 4.98 -14.51
N PHE A 225 10.45 5.74 -13.84
CA PHE A 225 10.45 5.84 -12.39
C PHE A 225 9.05 6.10 -11.85
N ARG A 226 8.85 5.75 -10.58
CA ARG A 226 7.64 6.08 -9.82
C ARG A 226 7.94 7.23 -8.87
N SER A 227 7.03 8.18 -8.84
CA SER A 227 7.09 9.41 -8.07
C SER A 227 5.74 9.69 -7.41
N ARG A 228 5.75 10.47 -6.35
CA ARG A 228 4.52 10.98 -5.71
C ARG A 228 4.01 12.23 -6.43
N ASN A 229 4.91 12.95 -7.08
CA ASN A 229 4.58 14.15 -7.82
C ASN A 229 4.20 13.80 -9.26
N GLN A 230 3.16 14.44 -9.74
CA GLN A 230 2.82 14.38 -11.16
C GLN A 230 3.70 15.39 -11.92
N TYR A 231 4.53 14.86 -12.80
CA TYR A 231 5.31 15.66 -13.73
C TYR A 231 4.67 15.58 -15.12
N PRO A 232 4.12 16.68 -15.65
CA PRO A 232 3.57 16.71 -17.00
C PRO A 232 4.60 16.33 -18.07
N GLU A 233 4.12 15.84 -19.20
CA GLU A 233 4.99 15.58 -20.35
C GLU A 233 5.69 16.88 -20.81
N GLY A 234 6.96 16.78 -21.20
CA GLY A 234 7.78 17.93 -21.54
C GLY A 234 8.53 18.56 -20.36
N THR A 235 8.15 18.27 -19.11
CA THR A 235 8.85 18.79 -17.92
C THR A 235 10.32 18.39 -17.94
N ARG A 236 11.21 19.37 -17.68
CA ARG A 236 12.65 19.13 -17.53
C ARG A 236 12.99 18.96 -16.06
N LEU A 237 13.66 17.88 -15.74
CA LEU A 237 14.10 17.51 -14.41
C LEU A 237 15.58 17.11 -14.46
N GLU A 238 16.17 16.98 -13.29
CA GLU A 238 17.48 16.36 -13.12
C GLU A 238 17.33 15.08 -12.29
N VAL A 239 18.01 14.02 -12.66
CA VAL A 239 17.95 12.74 -11.98
C VAL A 239 19.33 12.21 -11.66
N ALA A 240 19.50 11.71 -10.45
CA ALA A 240 20.65 10.89 -10.07
C ALA A 240 20.18 9.45 -9.86
N VAL A 241 20.77 8.51 -10.61
CA VAL A 241 20.45 7.08 -10.53
C VAL A 241 21.69 6.24 -10.86
N PRO A 242 22.05 5.22 -10.05
CA PRO A 242 21.47 4.92 -8.73
C PRO A 242 21.76 6.01 -7.70
N PHE A 243 20.85 6.20 -6.75
CA PHE A 243 21.00 7.17 -5.68
C PHE A 243 21.19 6.49 -4.33
N THR A 244 22.22 6.91 -3.60
CA THR A 244 22.48 6.50 -2.21
C THR A 244 22.47 7.75 -1.32
N PRO A 245 21.58 7.83 -0.32
CA PRO A 245 21.54 8.97 0.59
C PRO A 245 22.89 9.16 1.30
N GLY A 246 23.35 10.42 1.39
CA GLY A 246 24.59 10.77 2.06
C GLY A 246 25.87 10.63 1.22
N THR A 247 25.78 10.19 -0.01
CA THR A 247 26.91 10.17 -0.96
C THR A 247 26.76 11.27 -2.01
N GLY A 248 27.87 11.66 -2.63
CA GLY A 248 27.85 12.58 -3.78
C GLY A 248 27.07 11.96 -4.94
N ALA A 249 26.12 12.70 -5.49
CA ALA A 249 25.25 12.22 -6.58
C ALA A 249 25.52 13.04 -7.85
N ILE A 250 25.62 12.33 -8.99
CA ILE A 250 25.74 12.96 -10.31
C ILE A 250 24.34 13.08 -10.90
N PHE A 251 23.89 14.30 -11.13
CA PHE A 251 22.60 14.60 -11.71
C PHE A 251 22.69 14.74 -13.23
N VAL A 252 21.80 14.05 -13.92
CA VAL A 252 21.71 14.07 -15.39
C VAL A 252 20.37 14.71 -15.78
N PRO A 253 20.36 15.66 -16.72
CA PRO A 253 19.12 16.28 -17.16
C PRO A 253 18.26 15.30 -17.97
N ILE A 254 16.97 15.30 -17.66
CA ILE A 254 15.96 14.47 -18.32
C ILE A 254 14.75 15.32 -18.71
N ARG A 255 13.97 14.80 -19.66
CA ARG A 255 12.67 15.34 -20.05
C ARG A 255 11.62 14.24 -19.92
N ILE A 256 10.52 14.54 -19.26
CA ILE A 256 9.38 13.64 -19.14
C ILE A 256 8.75 13.45 -20.53
N VAL A 257 8.62 12.21 -20.96
CA VAL A 257 8.00 11.83 -22.25
C VAL A 257 6.70 11.06 -22.09
N PHE A 258 6.37 10.70 -20.84
CA PHE A 258 5.17 9.95 -20.50
C PHE A 258 4.89 10.10 -19.01
N SER A 259 3.61 10.28 -18.65
CA SER A 259 3.16 10.35 -17.27
C SER A 259 1.82 9.63 -17.15
N GLN A 260 1.71 8.71 -16.21
CA GLN A 260 0.50 7.93 -15.94
C GLN A 260 0.27 7.81 -14.45
N ALA A 261 -0.94 8.11 -14.00
CA ALA A 261 -1.34 7.83 -12.62
C ALA A 261 -1.41 6.32 -12.36
N ILE A 262 -0.98 5.90 -11.16
CA ILE A 262 -1.17 4.54 -10.64
C ILE A 262 -2.28 4.65 -9.59
N PRO A 263 -3.54 4.32 -9.92
CA PRO A 263 -4.70 4.63 -9.08
C PRO A 263 -4.65 4.01 -7.68
N THR A 264 -4.09 2.80 -7.58
CA THR A 264 -4.04 2.03 -6.32
C THR A 264 -2.98 2.52 -5.34
N ALA A 265 -1.98 3.29 -5.80
CA ALA A 265 -0.82 3.64 -4.99
C ALA A 265 -0.68 5.15 -4.70
N GLY A 266 -1.53 6.01 -5.24
CA GLY A 266 -1.36 7.47 -5.14
C GLY A 266 -0.02 7.95 -5.72
N LEU A 267 0.53 7.20 -6.69
CA LEU A 267 1.79 7.44 -7.36
C LEU A 267 1.57 7.70 -8.84
N TYR A 268 2.61 8.23 -9.46
CA TYR A 268 2.69 8.42 -10.90
C TYR A 268 3.87 7.65 -11.46
N ARG A 269 3.64 6.95 -12.57
CA ARG A 269 4.71 6.37 -13.36
C ARG A 269 5.10 7.36 -14.43
N HIS A 270 6.40 7.64 -14.52
CA HIS A 270 6.97 8.53 -15.53
C HIS A 270 7.95 7.77 -16.41
N GLY A 271 7.89 8.03 -17.71
CA GLY A 271 8.97 7.72 -18.64
C GLY A 271 9.73 9.02 -18.97
N ALA A 272 11.04 8.97 -18.91
CA ALA A 272 11.87 10.14 -19.17
C ALA A 272 13.00 9.80 -20.17
N ALA A 273 13.30 10.77 -21.03
CA ALA A 273 14.43 10.70 -21.95
C ALA A 273 15.59 11.57 -21.44
N TYR A 274 16.82 11.08 -21.56
CA TYR A 274 18.01 11.89 -21.28
C TYR A 274 18.11 13.04 -22.30
N ILE A 275 18.34 14.24 -21.78
CA ILE A 275 18.63 15.40 -22.61
C ILE A 275 20.10 15.33 -22.96
N LYS A 276 20.41 15.10 -24.23
CA LYS A 276 21.79 15.18 -24.70
C LYS A 276 22.25 16.64 -24.65
N PRO A 277 23.46 16.93 -24.11
CA PRO A 277 24.02 18.26 -24.29
C PRO A 277 24.15 18.53 -25.79
N PRO A 278 23.98 19.78 -26.25
CA PRO A 278 24.30 20.14 -27.62
C PRO A 278 25.75 19.68 -27.87
N LEU A 279 25.98 18.97 -28.97
CA LEU A 279 27.33 18.70 -29.45
C LEU A 279 27.89 20.08 -29.80
N ASP A 280 28.86 20.55 -29.00
CA ASP A 280 29.65 21.72 -29.38
C ASP A 280 30.34 21.38 -30.71
N VAL A 281 29.94 22.09 -31.75
CA VAL A 281 30.53 22.03 -33.07
C VAL A 281 31.75 22.94 -33.10
#